data_cd392bb599dbce60598368bba251b4bf
#
_entry.id   cd392bb599dbce60598368bba251b4bf
#
_cell.length_a   1.000
_cell.length_b   1.000
_cell.length_c   1.000
_cell.angle_alpha   90.00
_cell.angle_beta   90.00
_cell.angle_gamma   90.00
#
_symmetry.space_group_name_H-M   'P 1'
#
loop_
_entity.id
_entity.type
_entity.pdbx_description
1 polymer ?
#
loop_
_entity_poly.entity_id
_entity_poly.type
_entity_poly.pdbx_seq_one_letter_code
_entity_poly.pdbx_strand_id
1 'polypeptide(L)'
;GDGYIPMGASRDQYPNIIDIIRRAADEAGRPDATFDIGIMPGWAYIGDPPDDLPPAWLTGDPEHIAAELRADREVGANVFHLKFRGRTIEEYLDQLAAFGEQVRPLL
;
A
#
# COMPACT_ATOMS: atom_id res chain seq x y z
N GLY A 1 18.20 -9.47 4.37
CA GLY A 1 17.55 -8.16 4.30
C GLY A 1 16.65 -7.87 5.48
N ASP A 2 16.15 -6.65 5.54
CA ASP A 2 15.35 -6.17 6.66
C ASP A 2 13.91 -5.85 6.25
N GLY A 3 13.57 -6.04 4.98
CA GLY A 3 12.23 -5.81 4.48
C GLY A 3 12.02 -6.42 3.12
N TYR A 4 10.76 -6.45 2.70
CA TYR A 4 10.37 -7.03 1.42
C TYR A 4 9.08 -6.40 0.90
N ILE A 5 9.05 -6.10 -0.39
CA ILE A 5 7.84 -5.65 -1.08
C ILE A 5 7.52 -6.68 -2.17
N PRO A 6 6.55 -7.57 -1.95
CA PRO A 6 6.15 -8.54 -2.96
C PRO A 6 5.56 -7.86 -4.19
N MET A 7 6.20 -8.01 -5.34
CA MET A 7 5.69 -7.46 -6.59
C MET A 7 4.68 -8.41 -7.21
N GLY A 8 3.49 -7.92 -7.48
CA GLY A 8 2.43 -8.70 -8.12
C GLY A 8 1.69 -9.67 -7.21
N ALA A 9 1.99 -9.68 -5.92
CA ALA A 9 1.25 -10.49 -4.96
C ALA A 9 -0.08 -9.85 -4.60
N SER A 10 -1.13 -10.65 -4.51
CA SER A 10 -2.43 -10.19 -4.03
C SER A 10 -2.46 -10.20 -2.50
N ARG A 11 -3.41 -9.45 -1.93
CA ARG A 11 -3.55 -9.31 -0.47
C ARG A 11 -3.62 -10.65 0.25
N ASP A 12 -4.37 -11.60 -0.29
CA ASP A 12 -4.57 -12.92 0.31
C ASP A 12 -3.32 -13.80 0.34
N GLN A 13 -2.30 -13.46 -0.44
CA GLN A 13 -1.01 -14.16 -0.44
C GLN A 13 -0.07 -13.70 0.67
N TYR A 14 -0.31 -12.54 1.28
CA TYR A 14 0.59 -11.94 2.26
C TYR A 14 0.83 -12.81 3.50
N PRO A 15 -0.18 -13.42 4.14
CA PRO A 15 0.09 -14.28 5.29
C PRO A 15 1.06 -15.41 4.98
N ASN A 16 0.93 -16.04 3.81
CA ASN A 16 1.84 -17.09 3.40
C ASN A 16 3.26 -16.58 3.11
N ILE A 17 3.36 -15.42 2.46
CA ILE A 17 4.66 -14.80 2.17
C ILE A 17 5.38 -14.46 3.48
N ILE A 18 4.69 -13.87 4.44
CA ILE A 18 5.24 -13.51 5.74
C ILE A 18 5.70 -14.76 6.49
N ASP A 19 4.94 -15.85 6.42
CA ASP A 19 5.29 -17.12 7.02
C ASP A 19 6.58 -17.71 6.42
N ILE A 20 6.73 -17.62 5.10
CA ILE A 20 7.96 -18.05 4.41
C ILE A 20 9.15 -17.22 4.88
N ILE A 21 9.00 -15.90 4.96
CA ILE A 21 10.07 -15.00 5.43
C ILE A 21 10.46 -15.35 6.86
N ARG A 22 9.47 -15.58 7.72
CA ARG A 22 9.71 -15.91 9.14
C ARG A 22 10.47 -17.23 9.27
N ARG A 23 10.08 -18.26 8.53
CA ARG A 23 10.78 -19.55 8.54
C ARG A 23 12.20 -19.42 8.02
N ALA A 24 12.40 -18.67 6.95
CA ALA A 24 13.74 -18.43 6.39
C ALA A 24 14.64 -17.70 7.39
N ALA A 25 14.11 -16.74 8.13
CA ALA A 25 14.85 -16.03 9.18
C ALA A 25 15.24 -16.98 10.32
N ASP A 26 14.34 -17.85 10.76
CA ASP A 26 14.61 -18.84 11.79
C ASP A 26 15.72 -19.80 11.34
N GLU A 27 15.67 -20.30 10.13
CA GLU A 27 16.69 -21.19 9.54
C GLU A 27 18.04 -20.49 9.40
N ALA A 28 18.04 -19.18 9.15
CA ALA A 28 19.25 -18.37 9.05
C ALA A 28 19.83 -17.95 10.40
N GLY A 29 19.25 -18.40 11.51
CA GLY A 29 19.70 -18.05 12.84
C GLY A 29 19.28 -16.65 13.30
N ARG A 30 18.18 -16.11 12.75
CA ARG A 30 17.64 -14.80 13.08
C ARG A 30 16.18 -14.88 13.58
N PRO A 31 15.91 -15.68 14.64
CA PRO A 31 14.52 -15.91 15.07
C PRO A 31 13.82 -14.66 15.61
N ASP A 32 14.58 -13.69 16.10
CA ASP A 32 14.04 -12.44 16.66
C ASP A 32 14.02 -11.29 15.65
N ALA A 33 14.38 -11.54 14.39
CA ALA A 33 14.39 -10.51 13.38
C ALA A 33 12.97 -10.01 13.07
N THR A 34 12.85 -8.70 12.91
CA THR A 34 11.62 -8.05 12.42
C THR A 34 11.84 -7.57 11.00
N PHE A 35 10.76 -7.53 10.21
CA PHE A 35 10.84 -7.14 8.81
C PHE A 35 9.78 -6.10 8.49
N ASP A 36 10.16 -5.14 7.65
CA ASP A 36 9.22 -4.25 7.00
C ASP A 36 8.62 -4.98 5.80
N ILE A 37 7.30 -5.10 5.80
CA ILE A 37 6.55 -5.75 4.73
C ILE A 37 5.77 -4.67 3.99
N GLY A 38 6.17 -4.42 2.77
CA GLY A 38 5.57 -3.38 1.94
C GLY A 38 4.48 -3.89 1.03
N ILE A 39 3.61 -2.99 0.62
CA ILE A 39 2.61 -3.24 -0.40
C ILE A 39 2.54 -2.06 -1.37
N MET A 40 2.34 -2.38 -2.63
CA MET A 40 2.09 -1.39 -3.69
C MET A 40 0.68 -1.62 -4.21
N PRO A 41 -0.33 -0.90 -3.69
CA PRO A 41 -1.72 -1.15 -4.09
C PRO A 41 -2.07 -0.65 -5.50
N GLY A 42 -1.08 -0.23 -6.26
CA GLY A 42 -1.26 0.30 -7.60
C GLY A 42 -1.40 1.81 -7.62
N TRP A 43 -1.83 2.33 -8.77
CA TRP A 43 -2.06 3.76 -8.92
C TRP A 43 -3.33 4.17 -8.19
N ALA A 44 -3.24 5.27 -7.45
CA ALA A 44 -4.33 5.80 -6.65
C ALA A 44 -4.84 7.14 -7.19
N TYR A 45 -6.12 7.39 -6.97
CA TYR A 45 -6.73 8.69 -7.18
C TYR A 45 -7.85 8.87 -6.14
N ILE A 46 -7.74 9.89 -5.32
CA ILE A 46 -8.74 10.20 -4.29
C ILE A 46 -9.88 10.96 -4.96
N GLY A 47 -11.10 10.40 -4.87
CA GLY A 47 -12.28 10.92 -5.56
C GLY A 47 -12.57 10.17 -6.85
N ASP A 48 -13.35 10.79 -7.73
CA ASP A 48 -13.71 10.23 -9.03
C ASP A 48 -12.63 10.59 -10.06
N PRO A 49 -11.91 9.60 -10.61
CA PRO A 49 -10.89 9.90 -11.62
C PRO A 49 -11.51 10.49 -12.88
N PRO A 50 -10.91 11.56 -13.45
CA PRO A 50 -11.34 12.06 -14.76
C PRO A 50 -11.17 11.04 -15.86
N ASP A 51 -12.01 11.12 -16.91
CA ASP A 51 -11.99 10.18 -18.04
C ASP A 51 -10.67 10.20 -18.82
N ASP A 52 -9.99 11.33 -18.83
CA ASP A 52 -8.71 11.51 -19.53
C ASP A 52 -7.49 11.11 -18.69
N LEU A 53 -7.71 10.61 -17.47
CA LEU A 53 -6.65 10.12 -16.63
C LEU A 53 -6.32 8.66 -16.97
N PRO A 54 -5.03 8.26 -17.01
CA PRO A 54 -4.69 6.84 -17.11
C PRO A 54 -5.30 6.04 -15.96
N PRO A 55 -5.54 4.72 -16.13
CA PRO A 55 -6.23 3.91 -15.14
C PRO A 55 -5.61 4.01 -13.75
N ALA A 56 -6.47 4.05 -12.72
CA ALA A 56 -6.12 3.96 -11.33
C ALA A 56 -6.96 2.85 -10.68
N TRP A 57 -6.36 2.14 -9.74
CA TRP A 57 -7.00 0.97 -9.11
C TRP A 57 -7.51 1.27 -7.71
N LEU A 58 -6.84 2.15 -6.98
CA LEU A 58 -7.25 2.57 -5.64
C LEU A 58 -7.92 3.95 -5.76
N THR A 59 -9.22 3.94 -5.95
CA THR A 59 -10.01 5.16 -6.20
C THR A 59 -11.22 5.22 -5.29
N GLY A 60 -11.83 6.37 -5.21
CA GLY A 60 -13.04 6.60 -4.43
C GLY A 60 -12.82 7.60 -3.32
N ASP A 61 -13.77 7.66 -2.37
CA ASP A 61 -13.67 8.59 -1.28
C ASP A 61 -12.56 8.21 -0.28
N PRO A 62 -12.14 9.16 0.58
CA PRO A 62 -11.08 8.91 1.55
C PRO A 62 -11.35 7.73 2.49
N GLU A 63 -12.60 7.51 2.88
CA GLU A 63 -12.96 6.40 3.76
C GLU A 63 -12.77 5.04 3.09
N HIS A 64 -13.13 4.95 1.82
CA HIS A 64 -12.93 3.72 1.04
C HIS A 64 -11.44 3.42 0.88
N ILE A 65 -10.64 4.42 0.51
CA ILE A 65 -9.19 4.25 0.35
C ILE A 65 -8.56 3.84 1.68
N ALA A 66 -8.93 4.48 2.78
CA ALA A 66 -8.44 4.11 4.11
C ALA A 66 -8.83 2.69 4.49
N ALA A 67 -10.05 2.26 4.18
CA ALA A 67 -10.50 0.90 4.45
C ALA A 67 -9.67 -0.15 3.70
N GLU A 68 -9.34 0.11 2.43
CA GLU A 68 -8.49 -0.75 1.62
C GLU A 68 -7.08 -0.85 2.22
N LEU A 69 -6.49 0.27 2.61
CA LEU A 69 -5.16 0.27 3.23
C LEU A 69 -5.16 -0.41 4.60
N ARG A 70 -6.21 -0.24 5.39
CA ARG A 70 -6.33 -0.97 6.66
C ARG A 70 -6.44 -2.48 6.44
N ALA A 71 -7.15 -2.92 5.41
CA ALA A 71 -7.21 -4.34 5.06
C ALA A 71 -5.83 -4.90 4.68
N ASP A 72 -5.02 -4.11 3.96
CA ASP A 72 -3.64 -4.50 3.66
C ASP A 72 -2.80 -4.61 4.93
N ARG A 73 -2.99 -3.69 5.88
CA ARG A 73 -2.29 -3.74 7.16
C ARG A 73 -2.68 -4.97 7.99
N GLU A 74 -3.94 -5.36 7.94
CA GLU A 74 -4.43 -6.54 8.67
C GLU A 74 -3.77 -7.85 8.21
N VAL A 75 -3.36 -7.93 6.95
CA VAL A 75 -2.65 -9.11 6.44
C VAL A 75 -1.13 -9.03 6.64
N GLY A 76 -0.64 -7.97 7.29
CA GLY A 76 0.74 -7.85 7.72
C GLY A 76 1.58 -6.78 7.02
N ALA A 77 1.03 -6.03 6.08
CA ALA A 77 1.75 -4.92 5.48
C ALA A 77 1.92 -3.77 6.47
N ASN A 78 3.13 -3.25 6.60
CA ASN A 78 3.43 -2.11 7.47
C ASN A 78 4.11 -0.94 6.74
N VAL A 79 4.35 -1.09 5.45
CA VAL A 79 4.86 -0.03 4.58
C VAL A 79 3.99 0.05 3.33
N PHE A 80 3.51 1.25 3.01
CA PHE A 80 2.69 1.48 1.83
C PHE A 80 3.45 2.32 0.82
N HIS A 81 3.67 1.79 -0.38
CA HIS A 81 4.22 2.53 -1.49
C HIS A 81 3.07 3.01 -2.38
N LEU A 82 2.63 4.23 -2.17
CA LEU A 82 1.50 4.82 -2.89
C LEU A 82 1.99 5.64 -4.08
N LYS A 83 1.32 5.49 -5.20
CA LYS A 83 1.56 6.28 -6.41
C LYS A 83 0.24 6.91 -6.82
N PHE A 84 0.23 8.22 -6.96
CA PHE A 84 -0.98 8.95 -7.34
C PHE A 84 -0.97 9.30 -8.81
N ARG A 85 -2.14 9.20 -9.45
CA ARG A 85 -2.34 9.74 -10.79
C ARG A 85 -2.58 11.24 -10.73
N GLY A 86 -2.11 11.93 -11.73
CA GLY A 86 -2.37 13.35 -11.94
C GLY A 86 -2.04 13.71 -13.38
N ARG A 87 -2.86 14.59 -13.99
CA ARG A 87 -2.63 15.08 -15.35
C ARG A 87 -1.60 16.20 -15.36
N THR A 88 -1.46 16.89 -14.23
CA THR A 88 -0.54 18.00 -14.02
C THR A 88 0.17 17.83 -12.69
N ILE A 89 1.24 18.60 -12.46
CA ILE A 89 1.95 18.63 -11.19
C ILE A 89 1.01 19.12 -10.09
N GLU A 90 0.20 20.14 -10.38
CA GLU A 90 -0.76 20.69 -9.42
C GLU A 90 -1.77 19.63 -8.97
N GLU A 91 -2.33 18.86 -9.90
CA GLU A 91 -3.26 17.78 -9.56
C GLU A 91 -2.57 16.70 -8.70
N TYR A 92 -1.33 16.34 -9.03
CA TYR A 92 -0.55 15.39 -8.25
C TYR A 92 -0.33 15.89 -6.82
N LEU A 93 0.04 17.16 -6.66
CA LEU A 93 0.23 17.77 -5.33
C LEU A 93 -1.08 17.84 -4.55
N ASP A 94 -2.19 18.13 -5.22
CA ASP A 94 -3.51 18.12 -4.59
C ASP A 94 -3.87 16.72 -4.09
N GLN A 95 -3.52 15.67 -4.83
CA GLN A 95 -3.72 14.29 -4.40
C GLN A 95 -2.87 13.94 -3.17
N LEU A 96 -1.62 14.38 -3.12
CA LEU A 96 -0.77 14.18 -1.94
C LEU A 96 -1.35 14.91 -0.72
N ALA A 97 -1.79 16.14 -0.89
CA ALA A 97 -2.42 16.91 0.19
C ALA A 97 -3.71 16.25 0.67
N ALA A 98 -4.57 15.81 -0.26
CA ALA A 98 -5.80 15.12 0.07
C ALA A 98 -5.53 13.82 0.85
N PHE A 99 -4.51 13.07 0.48
CA PHE A 99 -4.12 11.88 1.23
C PHE A 99 -3.73 12.24 2.66
N GLY A 100 -2.84 13.22 2.83
CA GLY A 100 -2.37 13.64 4.15
C GLY A 100 -3.48 14.18 5.06
N GLU A 101 -4.42 14.91 4.48
CA GLU A 101 -5.49 15.57 5.23
C GLU A 101 -6.72 14.71 5.47
N GLN A 102 -7.06 13.82 4.52
CA GLN A 102 -8.34 13.12 4.52
C GLN A 102 -8.23 11.60 4.67
N VAL A 103 -7.15 10.99 4.23
CA VAL A 103 -6.97 9.53 4.30
C VAL A 103 -6.11 9.12 5.49
N ARG A 104 -4.94 9.73 5.62
CA ARG A 104 -3.99 9.37 6.67
C ARG A 104 -4.58 9.41 8.08
N PRO A 105 -5.40 10.40 8.47
CA PRO A 105 -6.02 10.39 9.81
C PRO A 105 -6.95 9.21 10.07
N LEU A 106 -7.42 8.53 9.03
CA LEU A 106 -8.32 7.37 9.12
C LEU A 106 -7.56 6.04 9.23
N LEU A 107 -6.24 6.06 9.11
CA LEU A 107 -5.41 4.84 9.16
C LEU A 107 -5.03 4.42 10.62
#